data_c1fb2c9d2e8ed24526c095b333ebd055
#
_entry.id   c1fb2c9d2e8ed24526c095b333ebd055
#
_cell.length_a   1.000
_cell.length_b   1.000
_cell.length_c   1.000
_cell.angle_alpha   90.00
_cell.angle_beta   90.00
_cell.angle_gamma   90.00
#
_symmetry.space_group_name_H-M   'P 1'
#
loop_
_entity.id
_entity.type
_entity.pdbx_description
1 polymer ?
#
loop_
_entity_poly.entity_id
_entity_poly.type
_entity_poly.pdbx_seq_one_letter_code
_entity_poly.pdbx_strand_id
1 'polypeptide(L)'
;MTSTMRTILAGELSHAHHAGVLRLWNEEYPSTLALSGPLDLDRYLLTLSGPQHFLLVADTDELYGWSCSFTRDGDVWFAMIVAGAQQGRGYGRMLMEAMRTRHDRLPGWVIDAEGAAKRNGEPYRSPLGFYLRNGFEVIPEERSGTSALSAVRMRWVR
;
A
#
# COMPACT_ATOMS: atom_id res chain seq x y z
N MET A 1 -2.65 23.77 14.48
CA MET A 1 -1.31 23.35 14.01
C MET A 1 -1.42 22.12 13.13
N THR A 2 -0.85 22.19 11.97
CA THR A 2 -0.74 21.03 11.08
C THR A 2 0.38 20.13 11.57
N SER A 3 0.06 18.84 11.78
CA SER A 3 1.09 17.84 12.07
C SER A 3 2.03 17.73 10.89
N THR A 4 3.34 17.75 11.16
CA THR A 4 4.34 17.52 10.12
C THR A 4 4.44 16.03 9.86
N MET A 5 4.32 15.64 8.59
CA MET A 5 4.52 14.26 8.16
C MET A 5 5.92 14.10 7.59
N ARG A 6 6.51 12.96 7.86
CA ARG A 6 7.82 12.61 7.30
C ARG A 6 7.81 11.16 6.82
N THR A 7 8.64 10.89 5.83
CA THR A 7 8.80 9.53 5.31
C THR A 7 10.09 8.93 5.87
N ILE A 8 9.98 7.73 6.42
CA ILE A 8 11.12 6.96 6.93
C ILE A 8 11.30 5.72 6.07
N LEU A 9 12.54 5.43 5.69
CA LEU A 9 12.87 4.19 4.99
C LEU A 9 13.43 3.19 5.99
N ALA A 10 12.94 1.95 5.96
CA ALA A 10 13.39 0.88 6.83
C ALA A 10 13.44 -0.46 6.10
N GLY A 11 14.49 -1.25 6.36
CA GLY A 11 14.57 -2.63 5.86
C GLY A 11 13.72 -3.59 6.69
N GLU A 12 13.52 -3.27 7.95
CA GLU A 12 12.67 -4.03 8.87
C GLU A 12 11.76 -3.08 9.64
N LEU A 13 10.58 -3.55 10.00
CA LEU A 13 9.64 -2.79 10.80
C LEU A 13 9.98 -2.92 12.29
N SER A 14 10.01 -1.80 13.00
CA SER A 14 10.04 -1.81 14.46
C SER A 14 8.74 -2.43 14.98
N HIS A 15 8.72 -2.81 16.26
CA HIS A 15 7.51 -3.37 16.88
C HIS A 15 6.31 -2.41 16.73
N ALA A 16 6.52 -1.13 17.00
CA ALA A 16 5.46 -0.12 16.90
C ALA A 16 4.99 0.07 15.46
N HIS A 17 5.91 0.11 14.49
CA HIS A 17 5.54 0.26 13.09
C HIS A 17 4.88 -1.00 12.53
N HIS A 18 5.29 -2.18 12.98
CA HIS A 18 4.62 -3.43 12.64
C HIS A 18 3.15 -3.40 13.07
N ALA A 19 2.89 -2.98 14.30
CA ALA A 19 1.52 -2.82 14.78
C ALA A 19 0.74 -1.78 13.97
N GLY A 20 1.39 -0.68 13.58
CA GLY A 20 0.80 0.34 12.74
C GLY A 20 0.43 -0.15 11.34
N VAL A 21 1.29 -0.95 10.72
CA VAL A 21 1.01 -1.56 9.41
C VAL A 21 -0.16 -2.54 9.51
N LEU A 22 -0.19 -3.37 10.54
CA LEU A 22 -1.31 -4.29 10.77
C LEU A 22 -2.63 -3.53 10.92
N ARG A 23 -2.63 -2.44 11.66
CA ARG A 23 -3.80 -1.58 11.84
C ARG A 23 -4.26 -0.99 10.51
N LEU A 24 -3.34 -0.39 9.73
CA LEU A 24 -3.66 0.16 8.41
C LEU A 24 -4.24 -0.90 7.47
N TRP A 25 -3.62 -2.08 7.44
CA TRP A 25 -4.08 -3.18 6.60
C TRP A 25 -5.53 -3.54 6.92
N ASN A 26 -5.82 -3.74 8.20
CA ASN A 26 -7.14 -4.20 8.63
C ASN A 26 -8.22 -3.10 8.57
N GLU A 27 -7.83 -1.83 8.65
CA GLU A 27 -8.77 -0.71 8.56
C GLU A 27 -9.05 -0.29 7.11
N GLU A 28 -8.07 -0.38 6.23
CA GLU A 28 -8.16 0.25 4.91
C GLU A 28 -8.39 -0.72 3.76
N TYR A 29 -7.97 -1.97 3.87
CA TYR A 29 -8.24 -2.96 2.83
C TYR A 29 -9.66 -3.53 2.97
N PRO A 30 -10.18 -4.17 1.89
CA PRO A 30 -11.43 -4.92 2.02
C PRO A 30 -11.38 -5.91 3.19
N SER A 31 -12.48 -6.02 3.92
CA SER A 31 -12.54 -6.84 5.14
C SER A 31 -12.18 -8.31 4.90
N THR A 32 -12.40 -8.81 3.68
CA THR A 32 -12.05 -10.18 3.31
C THR A 32 -10.53 -10.43 3.26
N LEU A 33 -9.73 -9.35 3.21
CA LEU A 33 -8.27 -9.43 3.26
C LEU A 33 -7.71 -9.22 4.67
N ALA A 34 -8.56 -9.07 5.68
CA ALA A 34 -8.12 -8.80 7.04
C ALA A 34 -7.20 -9.91 7.56
N LEU A 35 -6.18 -9.50 8.29
CA LEU A 35 -5.25 -10.39 8.96
C LEU A 35 -5.73 -10.64 10.38
N SER A 36 -5.61 -11.87 10.87
CA SER A 36 -6.11 -12.24 12.19
C SER A 36 -5.21 -11.77 13.33
N GLY A 37 -3.97 -11.36 13.04
CA GLY A 37 -3.06 -10.85 14.06
C GLY A 37 -1.65 -10.65 13.54
N PRO A 38 -0.71 -10.29 14.44
CA PRO A 38 0.68 -9.99 14.06
C PRO A 38 1.39 -11.13 13.33
N LEU A 39 1.10 -12.37 13.67
CA LEU A 39 1.74 -13.52 13.02
C LEU A 39 1.36 -13.64 11.54
N ASP A 40 0.14 -13.27 11.19
CA ASP A 40 -0.29 -13.30 9.79
C ASP A 40 0.45 -12.23 8.98
N LEU A 41 0.68 -11.06 9.56
CA LEU A 41 1.50 -10.03 8.92
C LEU A 41 2.94 -10.51 8.76
N ASP A 42 3.51 -11.13 9.78
CA ASP A 42 4.86 -11.69 9.70
C ASP A 42 4.97 -12.70 8.57
N ARG A 43 4.00 -13.60 8.45
CA ARG A 43 3.98 -14.60 7.36
C ARG A 43 3.95 -13.94 5.99
N TYR A 44 3.12 -12.92 5.83
CA TYR A 44 3.06 -12.16 4.58
C TYR A 44 4.40 -11.51 4.27
N LEU A 45 4.99 -10.80 5.24
CA LEU A 45 6.26 -10.10 5.02
C LEU A 45 7.40 -11.06 4.70
N LEU A 46 7.38 -12.28 5.25
CA LEU A 46 8.38 -13.30 4.94
C LEU A 46 8.29 -13.82 3.50
N THR A 47 7.15 -13.64 2.83
CA THR A 47 7.03 -13.98 1.40
C THR A 47 7.69 -12.97 0.49
N LEU A 48 8.02 -11.78 1.00
CA LEU A 48 8.60 -10.70 0.21
C LEU A 48 10.12 -10.85 0.16
N SER A 49 10.68 -10.69 -1.02
CA SER A 49 12.13 -10.75 -1.22
C SER A 49 12.70 -9.35 -1.23
N GLY A 50 13.68 -9.08 -0.35
CA GLY A 50 14.34 -7.79 -0.25
C GLY A 50 13.40 -6.62 0.02
N PRO A 51 12.49 -6.72 1.01
CA PRO A 51 11.51 -5.67 1.21
C PRO A 51 12.16 -4.37 1.71
N GLN A 52 11.68 -3.25 1.17
CA GLN A 52 12.00 -1.92 1.65
C GLN A 52 10.71 -1.24 2.06
N HIS A 53 10.62 -0.83 3.31
CA HIS A 53 9.43 -0.19 3.85
C HIS A 53 9.59 1.33 3.84
N PHE A 54 8.55 2.00 3.36
CA PHE A 54 8.45 3.46 3.37
C PHE A 54 7.30 3.81 4.31
N LEU A 55 7.63 4.50 5.39
CA LEU A 55 6.68 4.77 6.48
C LEU A 55 6.38 6.26 6.52
N LEU A 56 5.10 6.61 6.44
CA LEU A 56 4.65 7.97 6.60
C LEU A 56 4.20 8.15 8.03
N VAL A 57 4.97 8.91 8.80
CA VAL A 57 4.73 9.07 10.24
C VAL A 57 4.52 10.54 10.60
N ALA A 58 3.68 10.77 11.59
CA ALA A 58 3.48 12.07 12.21
C ALA A 58 4.57 12.36 13.24
N ASP A 59 4.58 13.58 13.77
CA ASP A 59 5.50 13.98 14.84
C ASP A 59 5.36 13.12 16.11
N THR A 60 4.18 12.55 16.33
CA THR A 60 3.89 11.62 17.43
C THR A 60 4.40 10.21 17.19
N ASP A 61 5.05 9.96 16.05
CA ASP A 61 5.46 8.64 15.54
C ASP A 61 4.28 7.73 15.17
N GLU A 62 3.08 8.26 15.10
CA GLU A 62 1.92 7.52 14.61
C GLU A 62 2.03 7.29 13.11
N LEU A 63 1.75 6.05 12.67
CA LEU A 63 1.84 5.67 11.26
C LEU A 63 0.55 6.00 10.52
N TYR A 64 0.65 6.83 9.48
CA TYR A 64 -0.48 7.22 8.64
C TYR A 64 -0.42 6.66 7.23
N GLY A 65 0.68 6.07 6.87
CA GLY A 65 0.83 5.43 5.56
C GLY A 65 1.99 4.47 5.54
N TRP A 66 1.90 3.50 4.65
CA TRP A 66 2.93 2.49 4.46
C TRP A 66 2.97 2.11 3.00
N SER A 67 4.18 2.01 2.46
CA SER A 67 4.40 1.32 1.21
C SER A 67 5.58 0.38 1.38
N CYS A 68 5.62 -0.64 0.56
CA CYS A 68 6.70 -1.62 0.59
C CYS A 68 7.04 -2.00 -0.84
N SER A 69 8.31 -1.88 -1.20
CA SER A 69 8.82 -2.42 -2.45
C SER A 69 9.56 -3.71 -2.19
N PHE A 70 9.43 -4.66 -3.11
CA PHE A 70 10.04 -5.99 -2.98
C PHE A 70 10.28 -6.58 -4.36
N THR A 71 11.16 -7.56 -4.43
CA THR A 71 11.50 -8.23 -5.69
C THR A 71 10.60 -9.45 -5.91
N ARG A 72 10.06 -9.57 -7.11
CA ARG A 72 9.27 -10.73 -7.54
C ARG A 72 9.42 -10.88 -9.04
N ASP A 73 9.70 -12.10 -9.49
CA ASP A 73 9.85 -12.43 -10.93
C ASP A 73 10.81 -11.50 -11.67
N GLY A 74 11.92 -11.15 -11.02
CA GLY A 74 12.96 -10.32 -11.63
C GLY A 74 12.62 -8.84 -11.71
N ASP A 75 11.53 -8.40 -11.07
CA ASP A 75 11.10 -7.01 -11.07
C ASP A 75 10.83 -6.51 -9.66
N VAL A 76 10.71 -5.20 -9.50
CA VAL A 76 10.38 -4.58 -8.21
C VAL A 76 8.89 -4.27 -8.17
N TRP A 77 8.17 -4.95 -7.29
CA TRP A 77 6.74 -4.76 -7.06
C TRP A 77 6.53 -3.92 -5.81
N PHE A 78 5.31 -3.46 -5.60
CA PHE A 78 5.00 -2.68 -4.41
C PHE A 78 3.57 -2.89 -3.91
N ALA A 79 3.37 -2.56 -2.62
CA ALA A 79 2.09 -2.40 -1.99
C ALA A 79 2.06 -1.03 -1.30
N MET A 80 0.89 -0.41 -1.18
CA MET A 80 0.77 0.89 -0.53
C MET A 80 -0.60 1.06 0.12
N ILE A 81 -0.61 1.58 1.35
CA ILE A 81 -1.82 1.90 2.11
C ILE A 81 -1.65 3.27 2.77
N VAL A 82 -2.66 4.13 2.64
CA VAL A 82 -2.71 5.41 3.37
C VAL A 82 -3.98 5.41 4.22
N ALA A 83 -3.87 5.87 5.47
CA ALA A 83 -5.02 5.96 6.36
C ALA A 83 -6.14 6.79 5.73
N GLY A 84 -7.37 6.29 5.79
CA GLY A 84 -8.52 6.92 5.13
C GLY A 84 -8.75 8.37 5.55
N ALA A 85 -8.57 8.66 6.84
CA ALA A 85 -8.72 10.01 7.38
C ALA A 85 -7.66 10.98 6.84
N GLN A 86 -6.57 10.47 6.27
CA GLN A 86 -5.46 11.27 5.75
C GLN A 86 -5.42 11.30 4.23
N GLN A 87 -6.33 10.63 3.56
CA GLN A 87 -6.41 10.66 2.09
C GLN A 87 -6.85 12.05 1.61
N GLY A 88 -6.44 12.38 0.38
CA GLY A 88 -6.73 13.70 -0.19
C GLY A 88 -5.79 14.81 0.25
N ARG A 89 -4.75 14.51 1.04
CA ARG A 89 -3.80 15.50 1.54
C ARG A 89 -2.41 15.41 0.91
N GLY A 90 -2.27 14.60 -0.15
CA GLY A 90 -0.99 14.43 -0.83
C GLY A 90 -0.06 13.39 -0.18
N TYR A 91 -0.51 12.68 0.83
CA TYR A 91 0.35 11.72 1.56
C TYR A 91 0.66 10.47 0.74
N GLY A 92 -0.29 9.97 -0.03
CA GLY A 92 -0.03 8.88 -0.97
C GLY A 92 1.03 9.26 -1.99
N ARG A 93 1.00 10.51 -2.45
CA ARG A 93 2.00 11.03 -3.38
C ARG A 93 3.38 11.10 -2.73
N MET A 94 3.47 11.46 -1.45
CA MET A 94 4.75 11.47 -0.73
C MET A 94 5.38 10.08 -0.71
N LEU A 95 4.59 9.04 -0.41
CA LEU A 95 5.07 7.66 -0.43
C LEU A 95 5.48 7.23 -1.84
N MET A 96 4.68 7.59 -2.83
CA MET A 96 4.97 7.29 -4.23
C MET A 96 6.29 7.92 -4.68
N GLU A 97 6.50 9.19 -4.36
CA GLU A 97 7.75 9.88 -4.70
C GLU A 97 8.96 9.24 -4.02
N ALA A 98 8.82 8.81 -2.77
CA ALA A 98 9.89 8.12 -2.06
C ALA A 98 10.29 6.82 -2.76
N MET A 99 9.33 6.05 -3.26
CA MET A 99 9.62 4.85 -4.05
C MET A 99 10.26 5.19 -5.40
N ARG A 100 9.77 6.23 -6.06
CA ARG A 100 10.26 6.66 -7.37
C ARG A 100 11.70 7.17 -7.35
N THR A 101 12.19 7.66 -6.22
CA THR A 101 13.60 8.05 -6.11
C THR A 101 14.53 6.84 -6.13
N ARG A 102 14.02 5.65 -5.85
CA ARG A 102 14.82 4.42 -5.74
C ARG A 102 14.62 3.44 -6.88
N HIS A 103 13.55 3.58 -7.63
CA HIS A 103 13.18 2.63 -8.67
C HIS A 103 12.78 3.35 -9.93
N ASP A 104 13.16 2.80 -11.09
CA ASP A 104 12.84 3.37 -12.40
C ASP A 104 11.50 2.86 -12.94
N ARG A 105 10.98 1.82 -12.33
CA ARG A 105 9.67 1.27 -12.68
C ARG A 105 9.05 0.57 -11.48
N LEU A 106 7.73 0.58 -11.42
CA LEU A 106 6.96 0.02 -10.33
C LEU A 106 5.73 -0.70 -10.89
N PRO A 107 5.81 -2.01 -11.14
CA PRO A 107 4.62 -2.80 -11.38
C PRO A 107 3.87 -3.07 -10.07
N GLY A 108 2.57 -3.21 -10.14
CA GLY A 108 1.75 -3.53 -8.99
C GLY A 108 0.39 -4.05 -9.38
N TRP A 109 -0.37 -4.47 -8.39
CA TRP A 109 -1.75 -4.89 -8.53
C TRP A 109 -2.66 -3.87 -7.87
N VAL A 110 -3.75 -3.54 -8.53
CA VAL A 110 -4.77 -2.65 -7.96
C VAL A 110 -6.14 -3.31 -8.06
N ILE A 111 -6.86 -3.32 -6.94
CA ILE A 111 -8.24 -3.79 -6.93
C ILE A 111 -9.08 -2.72 -7.64
N ASP A 112 -9.69 -3.08 -8.77
CA ASP A 112 -10.52 -2.17 -9.55
C ASP A 112 -12.00 -2.51 -9.46
N ALA A 113 -12.34 -3.56 -8.70
CA ALA A 113 -13.71 -3.98 -8.50
C ALA A 113 -14.42 -3.08 -7.48
N GLU A 114 -15.70 -2.83 -7.73
CA GLU A 114 -16.57 -2.14 -6.79
C GLU A 114 -17.35 -3.16 -5.95
N GLY A 115 -17.83 -2.72 -4.79
CA GLY A 115 -18.75 -3.51 -3.96
C GLY A 115 -18.13 -4.15 -2.73
N ALA A 116 -16.81 -4.16 -2.58
CA ALA A 116 -16.18 -4.64 -1.36
C ALA A 116 -16.37 -3.61 -0.23
N ALA A 117 -16.41 -4.09 1.01
CA ALA A 117 -16.54 -3.24 2.18
C ALA A 117 -15.30 -3.33 3.06
N LYS A 118 -14.95 -2.23 3.70
CA LYS A 118 -13.94 -2.17 4.74
C LYS A 118 -14.51 -2.75 6.04
N ARG A 119 -13.62 -2.99 7.01
CA ARG A 119 -14.01 -3.57 8.31
C ARG A 119 -15.06 -2.75 9.07
N ASN A 120 -15.05 -1.42 8.90
CA ASN A 120 -16.02 -0.53 9.52
C ASN A 120 -17.36 -0.46 8.77
N GLY A 121 -17.53 -1.23 7.70
CA GLY A 121 -18.75 -1.23 6.89
C GLY A 121 -18.79 -0.21 5.77
N GLU A 122 -17.83 0.72 5.73
CA GLU A 122 -17.75 1.68 4.63
C GLU A 122 -17.31 1.00 3.33
N PRO A 123 -17.74 1.51 2.17
CA PRO A 123 -17.30 0.93 0.91
C PRO A 123 -15.80 1.10 0.73
N TYR A 124 -15.14 0.03 0.25
CA TYR A 124 -13.76 0.12 -0.20
C TYR A 124 -13.74 0.81 -1.56
N ARG A 125 -13.01 1.92 -1.63
CA ARG A 125 -12.88 2.68 -2.87
C ARG A 125 -11.56 2.28 -3.55
N SER A 126 -11.66 1.86 -4.80
CA SER A 126 -10.47 1.52 -5.58
C SER A 126 -9.53 2.73 -5.69
N PRO A 127 -8.24 2.55 -5.42
CA PRO A 127 -7.25 3.62 -5.60
C PRO A 127 -6.78 3.79 -7.05
N LEU A 128 -7.44 3.13 -8.01
CA LEU A 128 -7.03 3.18 -9.42
C LEU A 128 -6.91 4.61 -9.94
N GLY A 129 -7.88 5.48 -9.62
CA GLY A 129 -7.84 6.89 -10.06
C GLY A 129 -6.59 7.61 -9.57
N PHE A 130 -6.18 7.36 -8.33
CA PHE A 130 -4.94 7.91 -7.78
C PHE A 130 -3.73 7.48 -8.60
N TYR A 131 -3.63 6.19 -8.92
CA TYR A 131 -2.50 5.67 -9.69
C TYR A 131 -2.48 6.22 -11.11
N LEU A 132 -3.63 6.31 -11.76
CA LEU A 132 -3.71 6.89 -13.10
C LEU A 132 -3.24 8.35 -13.11
N ARG A 133 -3.63 9.15 -12.11
CA ARG A 133 -3.19 10.53 -11.98
C ARG A 133 -1.69 10.65 -11.69
N ASN A 134 -1.08 9.61 -11.19
CA ASN A 134 0.35 9.56 -10.88
C ASN A 134 1.18 8.85 -11.95
N GLY A 135 0.64 8.71 -13.15
CA GLY A 135 1.39 8.23 -14.31
C GLY A 135 1.43 6.72 -14.49
N PHE A 136 0.61 5.97 -13.75
CA PHE A 136 0.51 4.53 -13.96
C PHE A 136 -0.35 4.20 -15.15
N GLU A 137 -0.01 3.11 -15.81
CA GLU A 137 -0.81 2.52 -16.90
C GLU A 137 -1.37 1.19 -16.45
N VAL A 138 -2.60 0.92 -16.82
CA VAL A 138 -3.23 -0.38 -16.60
C VAL A 138 -2.88 -1.32 -17.74
N ILE A 139 -2.64 -2.59 -17.41
CA ILE A 139 -2.48 -3.69 -18.38
C ILE A 139 -3.72 -4.55 -18.27
N PRO A 140 -4.78 -4.26 -19.08
CA PRO A 140 -6.13 -4.83 -18.85
C PRO A 140 -6.21 -6.35 -18.98
N GLU A 141 -5.35 -6.95 -19.79
CA GLU A 141 -5.32 -8.40 -20.00
C GLU A 141 -4.68 -9.18 -18.83
N GLU A 142 -4.00 -8.50 -17.93
CA GLU A 142 -3.36 -9.15 -16.78
C GLU A 142 -4.19 -8.90 -15.52
N ARG A 143 -4.92 -9.92 -15.12
CA ARG A 143 -5.82 -9.87 -13.98
C ARG A 143 -5.49 -10.95 -12.96
N SER A 144 -5.81 -10.69 -11.71
CA SER A 144 -5.61 -11.59 -10.60
C SER A 144 -6.78 -11.49 -9.63
N GLY A 145 -6.89 -12.46 -8.73
CA GLY A 145 -7.91 -12.46 -7.69
C GLY A 145 -9.19 -13.18 -8.07
N THR A 146 -10.15 -13.07 -7.18
CA THR A 146 -11.49 -13.65 -7.36
C THR A 146 -12.45 -12.62 -7.91
N SER A 147 -13.67 -13.03 -8.26
CA SER A 147 -14.71 -12.10 -8.72
C SER A 147 -15.02 -10.99 -7.71
N ALA A 148 -14.85 -11.28 -6.40
CA ALA A 148 -15.11 -10.32 -5.32
C ALA A 148 -13.95 -9.33 -5.12
N LEU A 149 -12.72 -9.75 -5.44
CA LEU A 149 -11.50 -8.95 -5.24
C LEU A 149 -10.65 -8.93 -6.50
N SER A 150 -11.29 -8.76 -7.64
CA SER A 150 -10.59 -8.70 -8.92
C SER A 150 -9.60 -7.54 -8.93
N ALA A 151 -8.37 -7.83 -9.28
CA ALA A 151 -7.31 -6.85 -9.42
C ALA A 151 -6.77 -6.86 -10.84
N VAL A 152 -6.32 -5.71 -11.29
CA VAL A 152 -5.68 -5.54 -12.59
C VAL A 152 -4.24 -5.12 -12.38
N ARG A 153 -3.36 -5.59 -13.25
CA ARG A 153 -1.97 -5.18 -13.23
C ARG A 153 -1.82 -3.74 -13.72
N MET A 154 -0.99 -3.00 -13.04
CA MET A 154 -0.60 -1.66 -13.43
C MET A 154 0.91 -1.52 -13.36
N ARG A 155 1.44 -0.49 -14.03
CA ARG A 155 2.86 -0.18 -13.96
C ARG A 155 3.11 1.30 -14.15
N TRP A 156 4.17 1.75 -13.51
CA TRP A 156 4.77 3.05 -13.76
C TRP A 156 6.19 2.87 -14.25
N VAL A 157 6.59 3.65 -15.24
CA VAL A 157 7.95 3.69 -15.78
C VAL A 157 8.39 5.15 -15.81
N ARG A 158 9.64 5.40 -15.36
CA ARG A 158 10.23 6.74 -15.35
C ARG A 158 10.28 7.34 -16.76
#